data_567f2c6347c904aca8a23af684fdc4d1
#
_entry.id   567f2c6347c904aca8a23af684fdc4d1
#
_cell.length_a   1.000
_cell.length_b   1.000
_cell.length_c   1.000
_cell.angle_alpha   90.00
_cell.angle_beta   90.00
_cell.angle_gamma   90.00
#
_symmetry.space_group_name_H-M   'P 1'
#
loop_
_entity.id
_entity.type
_entity.pdbx_description
1 polymer ?
#
loop_
_entity_poly.entity_id
_entity_poly.type
_entity_poly.pdbx_seq_one_letter_code
_entity_poly.pdbx_strand_id
1 'polypeptide(L)' 'MATADLYEEFEQLVRGEIVKIPRDEFRARCDEDDKYTYLSVARRIAERNRFKLIVHDDELEFICPPPSKY' A
#
# COMPACT_ATOMS: atom_id res chain seq x y z
N MET A 1 -12.06 -3.35 10.59
CA MET A 1 -11.11 -4.06 9.72
C MET A 1 -9.71 -3.85 10.23
N ALA A 2 -8.93 -4.89 10.25
CA ALA A 2 -7.59 -4.80 10.78
C ALA A 2 -6.59 -4.38 9.70
N THR A 3 -5.58 -3.62 10.09
CA THR A 3 -4.51 -3.22 9.18
C THR A 3 -3.83 -4.45 8.56
N ALA A 4 -3.83 -5.58 9.27
CA ALA A 4 -3.25 -6.82 8.77
C ALA A 4 -3.90 -7.26 7.44
N ASP A 5 -5.18 -6.98 7.24
CA ASP A 5 -5.86 -7.31 5.99
C ASP A 5 -5.26 -6.56 4.81
N LEU A 6 -4.83 -5.31 5.04
CA LEU A 6 -4.18 -4.51 4.01
C LEU A 6 -2.84 -5.13 3.62
N TYR A 7 -2.07 -5.59 4.60
CA TYR A 7 -0.79 -6.23 4.31
C TYR A 7 -0.98 -7.47 3.47
N GLU A 8 -1.94 -8.32 3.83
CA GLU A 8 -2.21 -9.54 3.09
C GLU A 8 -2.68 -9.25 1.68
N GLU A 9 -3.59 -8.31 1.53
CA GLU A 9 -4.14 -7.94 0.23
C GLU A 9 -3.05 -7.45 -0.71
N PHE A 10 -2.16 -6.59 -0.21
CA PHE A 10 -1.10 -6.02 -1.04
C PHE A 10 0.01 -7.04 -1.34
N GLU A 11 0.21 -8.02 -0.48
CA GLU A 11 1.20 -9.07 -0.72
C GLU A 11 0.81 -9.96 -1.90
N GLN A 12 -0.47 -9.98 -2.27
CA GLN A 12 -0.96 -10.81 -3.35
C GLN A 12 -0.87 -10.13 -4.72
N LEU A 13 -0.36 -8.91 -4.77
CA LEU A 13 -0.24 -8.20 -6.04
C LEU A 13 0.76 -8.89 -6.97
N VAL A 14 0.38 -8.96 -8.23
CA VAL A 14 1.22 -9.56 -9.26
C VAL A 14 2.31 -8.58 -9.68
N ARG A 15 3.51 -9.07 -9.94
CA ARG A 15 4.59 -8.22 -10.41
C ARG A 15 4.22 -7.51 -11.71
N GLY A 16 4.51 -6.22 -11.76
CA GLY A 16 4.15 -5.38 -12.89
C GLY A 16 2.82 -4.68 -12.74
N GLU A 17 2.11 -4.97 -11.67
CA GLU A 17 0.79 -4.39 -11.43
C GLU A 17 0.90 -3.02 -10.77
N ILE A 18 -0.06 -2.15 -11.05
CA ILE A 18 -0.14 -0.83 -10.41
C ILE A 18 -1.50 -0.75 -9.73
N VAL A 19 -1.50 -0.39 -8.46
CA VAL A 19 -2.73 -0.26 -7.68
C VAL A 19 -2.85 1.16 -7.18
N LYS A 20 -3.98 1.78 -7.44
CA LYS A 20 -4.29 3.12 -6.94
C LYS A 20 -5.46 3.02 -5.99
N ILE A 21 -5.33 3.62 -4.83
CA ILE A 21 -6.37 3.59 -3.81
C ILE A 21 -6.56 5.01 -3.26
N PRO A 22 -7.79 5.49 -3.14
CA PRO A 22 -8.04 6.80 -2.54
C PRO A 22 -7.48 6.86 -1.13
N ARG A 23 -6.89 7.98 -0.78
CA ARG A 23 -6.27 8.14 0.55
C ARG A 23 -7.30 7.94 1.66
N ASP A 24 -8.49 8.48 1.48
CA ASP A 24 -9.55 8.34 2.48
C ASP A 24 -9.96 6.90 2.67
N GLU A 25 -10.04 6.15 1.58
CA GLU A 25 -10.39 4.74 1.65
C GLU A 25 -9.30 3.94 2.35
N PHE A 26 -8.05 4.21 2.04
CA PHE A 26 -6.94 3.53 2.69
C PHE A 26 -6.94 3.82 4.19
N ARG A 27 -7.12 5.10 4.53
CA ARG A 27 -7.18 5.52 5.93
C ARG A 27 -8.32 4.84 6.67
N ALA A 28 -9.48 4.72 6.03
CA ALA A 28 -10.64 4.07 6.64
C ALA A 28 -10.42 2.59 6.90
N ARG A 29 -9.54 1.96 6.12
CA ARG A 29 -9.24 0.53 6.28
C ARG A 29 -8.17 0.25 7.32
N CYS A 30 -7.49 1.27 7.80
CA CYS A 30 -6.50 1.11 8.84
C CYS A 30 -7.16 0.97 10.20
N ASP A 31 -6.46 0.33 11.14
CA ASP A 31 -6.91 0.26 12.53
C ASP A 31 -7.00 1.66 13.12
N GLU A 32 -7.81 1.81 14.17
CA GLU A 32 -7.98 3.10 14.82
C GLU A 32 -6.66 3.74 15.21
N ASP A 33 -5.74 2.94 15.73
CA ASP A 33 -4.44 3.42 16.13
C ASP A 33 -3.59 3.88 14.94
N ASP A 34 -3.86 3.34 13.76
CA ASP A 34 -3.09 3.63 12.56
C ASP A 34 -3.71 4.70 11.67
N LYS A 35 -4.93 5.17 12.01
CA LYS A 35 -5.61 6.16 11.17
C LYS A 35 -4.83 7.46 11.02
N TYR A 36 -4.08 7.83 12.04
CA TYR A 36 -3.29 9.06 12.00
C TYR A 36 -1.94 8.85 11.33
N THR A 37 -1.53 7.59 11.17
CA THR A 37 -0.25 7.25 10.59
C THR A 37 -0.40 6.34 9.38
N TYR A 38 -1.53 6.47 8.68
CA TYR A 38 -1.81 5.58 7.55
C TYR A 38 -0.74 5.68 6.45
N LEU A 39 -0.11 6.82 6.31
CA LEU A 39 0.99 6.96 5.33
C LEU A 39 2.19 6.12 5.73
N SER A 40 2.44 5.99 7.04
CA SER A 40 3.50 5.10 7.53
C SER A 40 3.16 3.64 7.25
N VAL A 41 1.89 3.28 7.37
CA VAL A 41 1.42 1.93 7.04
C VAL A 41 1.64 1.67 5.56
N ALA A 42 1.27 2.62 4.70
CA ALA A 42 1.45 2.50 3.26
C ALA A 42 2.93 2.32 2.90
N ARG A 43 3.78 3.11 3.53
CA ARG A 43 5.22 3.03 3.33
C ARG A 43 5.76 1.67 3.74
N ARG A 44 5.29 1.16 4.88
CA ARG A 44 5.71 -0.15 5.39
C ARG A 44 5.31 -1.27 4.44
N ILE A 45 4.09 -1.19 3.90
CA ILE A 45 3.62 -2.16 2.90
C ILE A 45 4.53 -2.13 1.67
N ALA A 46 4.83 -0.94 1.20
CA ALA A 46 5.69 -0.79 0.02
C ALA A 46 7.08 -1.35 0.27
N GLU A 47 7.68 -1.02 1.41
CA GLU A 47 9.02 -1.51 1.74
C GLU A 47 9.04 -3.03 1.88
N ARG A 48 8.03 -3.59 2.54
CA ARG A 48 7.94 -5.02 2.78
C ARG A 48 7.87 -5.82 1.49
N ASN A 49 7.17 -5.28 0.49
CA ASN A 49 6.96 -5.96 -0.78
C ASN A 49 7.80 -5.40 -1.92
N ARG A 50 8.65 -4.43 -1.60
CA ARG A 50 9.50 -3.75 -2.58
C ARG A 50 8.69 -3.06 -3.67
N PHE A 51 7.54 -2.51 -3.28
CA PHE A 51 6.73 -1.68 -4.16
C PHE A 51 7.27 -0.26 -4.16
N LYS A 52 7.01 0.46 -5.25
CA LYS A 52 7.25 1.89 -5.28
C LYS A 52 5.96 2.58 -4.84
N LEU A 53 6.06 3.45 -3.84
CA LEU A 53 4.91 4.20 -3.36
C LEU A 53 4.98 5.64 -3.83
N ILE A 54 3.91 6.11 -4.44
CA ILE A 54 3.77 7.51 -4.82
C ILE A 54 2.55 8.06 -4.09
N VAL A 55 2.74 9.12 -3.33
CA VAL A 55 1.65 9.75 -2.58
C VAL A 55 1.14 10.93 -3.38
N HIS A 56 -0.10 10.83 -3.83
CA HIS A 56 -0.78 11.91 -4.53
C HIS A 56 -1.66 12.68 -3.54
N ASP A 57 -2.21 13.80 -3.98
CA ASP A 57 -3.04 14.64 -3.11
C ASP A 57 -4.29 13.90 -2.62
N ASP A 58 -4.86 13.06 -3.45
CA ASP A 58 -6.12 12.38 -3.15
C ASP A 58 -6.05 10.87 -3.19
N GLU A 59 -4.91 10.31 -3.59
CA GLU A 59 -4.78 8.87 -3.69
C GLU A 59 -3.35 8.39 -3.42
N LEU A 60 -3.21 7.09 -3.19
CA LEU A 60 -1.92 6.45 -3.04
C LEU A 60 -1.75 5.49 -4.22
N GLU A 61 -0.56 5.50 -4.79
CA GLU A 61 -0.24 4.63 -5.91
C GLU A 61 0.87 3.66 -5.49
N PHE A 62 0.57 2.37 -5.58
CA PHE A 62 1.54 1.32 -5.29
C PHE A 62 1.93 0.66 -6.59
N ILE A 63 3.19 0.72 -6.94
CA ILE A 63 3.70 0.15 -8.18
C ILE A 63 4.51 -1.09 -7.82
N CYS A 64 4.04 -2.24 -8.28
CA CYS A 64 4.75 -3.49 -8.10
C CYS A 64 5.69 -3.65 -9.29
N PRO A 65 7.00 -3.45 -9.12
CA PRO A 65 7.92 -3.51 -10.25
C PRO A 65 8.01 -4.92 -10.83
N PRO A 66 8.34 -5.03 -12.12
CA PRO A 66 8.51 -6.35 -12.72
C PRO A 66 9.66 -7.09 -12.06
N PRO A 67 9.66 -8.43 -12.11
CA PRO A 67 10.73 -9.20 -11.48
C PRO A 67 12.06 -8.88 -12.13
N SER A 68 13.12 -8.85 -11.31
CA SER A 68 14.46 -8.62 -11.80
C SER A 68 14.92 -9.83 -12.60
N LYS A 69 15.74 -9.57 -13.61
CA LYS A 69 16.31 -10.63 -14.41
C LYS A 69 17.59 -11.24 -13.81
N TYR A 70 18.04 -10.68 -12.73
CA TYR A 70 19.27 -11.14 -12.07
C TYR A 70 18.98 -11.87 -10.78
#